data_60870d5538099512e95337660a89b014
#
_entry.id   60870d5538099512e95337660a89b014
#
_cell.length_a   1.000
_cell.length_b   1.000
_cell.length_c   1.000
_cell.angle_alpha   90.00
_cell.angle_beta   90.00
_cell.angle_gamma   90.00
#
_symmetry.space_group_name_H-M   'P 1'
#
loop_
_entity.id
_entity.type
_entity.pdbx_description
1 polymer ?
#
loop_
_entity_poly.entity_id
_entity_poly.type
_entity_poly.pdbx_seq_one_letter_code
_entity_poly.pdbx_strand_id
1 'polypeptide(L)'
;MSSGPPAKSLPLILARELAANLATPMFLIDAAGTLVFYNEAAELLIGRPFGEHGEISAVEFGAMLRLAEEDGSPLRRRDTPAGVAFWERRPAHRVLQATGYDGVRRRVEVTAYPLFGTTEEMHGVVAVFWETGG
;
A
#
# COMPACT_ATOMS: atom_id res chain seq x y z
N MET A 1 17.80 -27.49 0.45
CA MET A 1 17.86 -26.17 0.15
C MET A 1 16.82 -25.70 -0.82
N SER A 2 16.12 -24.72 -0.47
CA SER A 2 15.11 -24.15 -1.33
C SER A 2 15.74 -23.36 -2.48
N SER A 3 15.32 -23.62 -3.69
CA SER A 3 15.79 -22.86 -4.84
C SER A 3 14.70 -21.97 -5.42
N GLY A 4 13.50 -21.99 -4.85
CA GLY A 4 12.42 -21.16 -5.33
C GLY A 4 12.44 -19.77 -4.71
N PRO A 5 11.51 -18.89 -5.08
CA PRO A 5 11.38 -17.60 -4.41
C PRO A 5 11.08 -17.81 -2.94
N PRO A 6 11.52 -16.90 -2.06
CA PRO A 6 11.25 -17.05 -0.64
C PRO A 6 9.74 -17.09 -0.39
N ALA A 7 9.34 -17.95 0.52
CA ALA A 7 7.95 -18.02 0.93
C ALA A 7 7.56 -16.70 1.59
N LYS A 8 6.33 -16.26 1.38
CA LYS A 8 5.84 -15.07 2.06
C LYS A 8 5.79 -15.34 3.55
N SER A 9 6.11 -14.34 4.35
CA SER A 9 6.12 -14.47 5.79
C SER A 9 4.72 -14.71 6.33
N LEU A 10 4.61 -15.38 7.46
CA LEU A 10 3.32 -15.63 8.09
C LEU A 10 2.59 -14.32 8.43
N PRO A 11 3.23 -13.29 9.01
CA PRO A 11 2.54 -12.03 9.25
C PRO A 11 1.91 -11.43 7.99
N LEU A 12 2.59 -11.51 6.85
CA LEU A 12 2.08 -10.97 5.61
C LEU A 12 0.91 -11.81 5.08
N ILE A 13 0.98 -13.13 5.21
CA ILE A 13 -0.11 -14.02 4.82
C ILE A 13 -1.36 -13.73 5.65
N LEU A 14 -1.20 -13.57 6.96
CA LEU A 14 -2.32 -13.27 7.84
C LEU A 14 -2.91 -11.89 7.55
N ALA A 15 -2.06 -10.91 7.24
CA ALA A 15 -2.52 -9.58 6.86
C ALA A 15 -3.35 -9.65 5.57
N ARG A 16 -2.93 -10.46 4.60
CA ARG A 16 -3.66 -10.62 3.35
C ARG A 16 -5.03 -11.27 3.59
N GLU A 17 -5.08 -12.30 4.44
CA GLU A 17 -6.34 -12.94 4.79
C GLU A 17 -7.30 -11.96 5.46
N LEU A 18 -6.78 -11.15 6.38
CA LEU A 18 -7.59 -10.12 7.03
C LEU A 18 -8.07 -9.09 6.01
N ALA A 19 -7.19 -8.59 5.16
CA ALA A 19 -7.52 -7.58 4.16
C ALA A 19 -8.60 -8.07 3.20
N ALA A 20 -8.56 -9.33 2.81
CA ALA A 20 -9.53 -9.90 1.88
C ALA A 20 -10.95 -9.88 2.43
N ASN A 21 -11.10 -9.81 3.75
CA ASN A 21 -12.39 -9.84 4.41
C ASN A 21 -12.84 -8.48 4.97
N LEU A 22 -12.05 -7.43 4.74
CA LEU A 22 -12.38 -6.10 5.25
C LEU A 22 -13.05 -5.24 4.18
N ALA A 23 -13.97 -4.40 4.64
CA ALA A 23 -14.62 -3.42 3.77
C ALA A 23 -13.78 -2.15 3.60
N THR A 24 -12.74 -1.98 4.40
CA THR A 24 -11.85 -0.82 4.31
C THR A 24 -10.78 -1.06 3.26
N PRO A 25 -10.56 -0.10 2.34
CA PRO A 25 -9.48 -0.25 1.36
C PRO A 25 -8.12 -0.46 2.02
N MET A 26 -7.41 -1.50 1.58
CA MET A 26 -6.09 -1.85 2.11
C MET A 26 -5.17 -2.30 0.98
N PHE A 27 -3.88 -1.99 1.13
CA PHE A 27 -2.88 -2.64 0.28
C PHE A 27 -1.70 -3.13 1.13
N LEU A 28 -0.98 -4.07 0.59
CA LEU A 28 0.14 -4.72 1.26
C LEU A 28 1.39 -4.64 0.40
N ILE A 29 2.50 -4.30 1.03
CA ILE A 29 3.81 -4.26 0.39
C ILE A 29 4.68 -5.26 1.15
N ASP A 30 5.44 -6.09 0.44
CA ASP A 30 6.32 -7.04 1.11
C ASP A 30 7.65 -6.38 1.50
N ALA A 31 8.51 -7.15 2.15
CA ALA A 31 9.79 -6.62 2.64
C ALA A 31 10.76 -6.21 1.52
N ALA A 32 10.53 -6.68 0.31
CA ALA A 32 11.33 -6.30 -0.85
C ALA A 32 10.83 -5.01 -1.52
N GLY A 33 9.72 -4.47 -1.06
CA GLY A 33 9.15 -3.25 -1.63
C GLY A 33 8.20 -3.51 -2.79
N THR A 34 7.63 -4.70 -2.87
CA THR A 34 6.68 -5.07 -3.93
C THR A 34 5.26 -4.97 -3.40
N LEU A 35 4.39 -4.32 -4.16
CA LEU A 35 2.96 -4.36 -3.89
C LEU A 35 2.50 -5.79 -4.20
N VAL A 36 2.02 -6.49 -3.20
CA VAL A 36 1.64 -7.90 -3.35
C VAL A 36 0.14 -8.13 -3.31
N PHE A 37 -0.63 -7.14 -2.88
CA PHE A 37 -2.08 -7.29 -2.82
C PHE A 37 -2.75 -5.96 -2.51
N TYR A 38 -3.94 -5.77 -3.05
CA TYR A 38 -4.91 -4.84 -2.47
C TYR A 38 -6.29 -5.49 -2.54
N ASN A 39 -7.14 -5.14 -1.58
CA ASN A 39 -8.42 -5.83 -1.44
C ASN A 39 -9.49 -5.25 -2.37
N GLU A 40 -10.67 -5.90 -2.37
CA GLU A 40 -11.77 -5.50 -3.23
C GLU A 40 -12.22 -4.06 -2.94
N ALA A 41 -12.25 -3.66 -1.68
CA ALA A 41 -12.63 -2.30 -1.32
C ALA A 41 -11.67 -1.28 -1.95
N ALA A 42 -10.38 -1.61 -2.04
CA ALA A 42 -9.38 -0.74 -2.64
C ALA A 42 -9.57 -0.62 -4.16
N GLU A 43 -10.12 -1.66 -4.79
CA GLU A 43 -10.30 -1.66 -6.25
C GLU A 43 -11.17 -0.51 -6.72
N LEU A 44 -12.12 -0.08 -5.91
CA LEU A 44 -13.00 1.02 -6.25
C LEU A 44 -12.26 2.35 -6.37
N LEU A 45 -11.27 2.56 -5.51
CA LEU A 45 -10.49 3.80 -5.52
C LEU A 45 -9.31 3.73 -6.48
N ILE A 46 -8.72 2.56 -6.62
CA ILE A 46 -7.59 2.36 -7.53
C ILE A 46 -8.07 2.30 -8.97
N GLY A 47 -9.28 1.79 -9.20
CA GLY A 47 -9.87 1.76 -10.52
C GLY A 47 -9.52 0.55 -11.35
N ARG A 48 -9.00 -0.52 -10.71
CA ARG A 48 -8.64 -1.75 -11.40
C ARG A 48 -8.59 -2.90 -10.40
N PRO A 49 -9.15 -4.08 -10.72
CA PRO A 49 -9.04 -5.24 -9.85
C PRO A 49 -7.59 -5.70 -9.71
N PHE A 50 -7.21 -6.16 -8.52
CA PHE A 50 -5.83 -6.62 -8.31
C PHE A 50 -5.49 -7.81 -9.22
N GLY A 51 -6.45 -8.68 -9.48
CA GLY A 51 -6.21 -9.81 -10.36
C GLY A 51 -5.77 -9.42 -11.76
N GLU A 52 -6.19 -8.24 -12.24
CA GLU A 52 -5.75 -7.73 -13.54
C GLU A 52 -4.47 -6.90 -13.40
N HIS A 53 -4.28 -6.28 -12.24
CA HIS A 53 -3.14 -5.42 -11.98
C HIS A 53 -1.86 -6.21 -11.76
N GLY A 54 -1.93 -7.19 -10.88
CA GLY A 54 -0.78 -8.00 -10.51
C GLY A 54 0.20 -7.27 -9.60
N GLU A 55 1.27 -7.98 -9.25
CA GLU A 55 2.32 -7.45 -8.39
C GLU A 55 3.23 -6.51 -9.17
N ILE A 56 3.55 -5.37 -8.57
CA ILE A 56 4.53 -4.44 -9.13
C ILE A 56 5.28 -3.80 -7.96
N SER A 57 6.38 -3.10 -8.26
CA SER A 57 7.08 -2.39 -7.20
C SER A 57 6.17 -1.31 -6.61
N ALA A 58 6.30 -1.08 -5.30
CA ALA A 58 5.52 -0.04 -4.64
C ALA A 58 5.83 1.34 -5.22
N VAL A 59 7.05 1.55 -5.69
CA VAL A 59 7.47 2.79 -6.33
C VAL A 59 6.68 3.03 -7.61
N GLU A 60 6.56 2.01 -8.46
CA GLU A 60 5.79 2.12 -9.69
C GLU A 60 4.32 2.31 -9.40
N PHE A 61 3.80 1.61 -8.40
CA PHE A 61 2.41 1.73 -8.01
C PHE A 61 2.08 3.18 -7.62
N GLY A 62 2.92 3.78 -6.78
CA GLY A 62 2.73 5.17 -6.38
C GLY A 62 2.83 6.14 -7.56
N ALA A 63 3.76 5.89 -8.48
CA ALA A 63 3.91 6.73 -9.66
C ALA A 63 2.70 6.64 -10.57
N MET A 64 2.11 5.45 -10.73
CA MET A 64 0.93 5.26 -11.56
C MET A 64 -0.29 5.95 -10.97
N LEU A 65 -0.38 6.04 -9.65
CA LEU A 65 -1.45 6.75 -8.96
C LEU A 65 -1.20 8.24 -8.84
N ARG A 66 -0.09 8.74 -9.36
CA ARG A 66 0.25 10.16 -9.37
C ARG A 66 0.07 10.82 -8.01
N LEU A 67 0.67 10.22 -6.99
CA LEU A 67 0.53 10.72 -5.63
C LEU A 67 1.03 12.16 -5.52
N ALA A 68 0.26 13.01 -4.87
CA ALA A 68 0.56 14.41 -4.73
C ALA A 68 0.14 14.91 -3.35
N GLU A 69 0.72 16.03 -2.93
CA GLU A 69 0.31 16.69 -1.70
C GLU A 69 -1.08 17.32 -1.89
N GLU A 70 -1.68 17.78 -0.80
CA GLU A 70 -3.03 18.34 -0.88
C GLU A 70 -3.12 19.54 -1.81
N ASP A 71 -2.04 20.30 -1.96
CA ASP A 71 -1.99 21.44 -2.87
C ASP A 71 -1.67 21.05 -4.31
N GLY A 72 -1.50 19.76 -4.58
CA GLY A 72 -1.21 19.26 -5.92
C GLY A 72 0.26 19.16 -6.25
N SER A 73 1.16 19.63 -5.38
CA SER A 73 2.59 19.52 -5.66
C SER A 73 3.03 18.06 -5.55
N PRO A 74 4.11 17.67 -6.25
CA PRO A 74 4.57 16.29 -6.22
C PRO A 74 4.93 15.83 -4.80
N LEU A 75 4.51 14.62 -4.45
CA LEU A 75 4.82 14.03 -3.15
C LEU A 75 5.92 12.98 -3.37
N ARG A 76 7.05 13.15 -2.70
CA ARG A 76 8.14 12.19 -2.81
C ARG A 76 7.73 10.87 -2.15
N ARG A 77 8.17 9.76 -2.76
CA ARG A 77 7.79 8.43 -2.27
C ARG A 77 8.20 8.19 -0.81
N ARG A 78 9.31 8.76 -0.36
CA ARG A 78 9.74 8.61 1.04
C ARG A 78 8.86 9.37 2.01
N ASP A 79 8.09 10.33 1.51
CA ASP A 79 7.20 11.13 2.33
C ASP A 79 5.77 10.60 2.33
N THR A 80 5.48 9.57 1.53
CA THR A 80 4.18 8.89 1.59
C THR A 80 4.10 8.08 2.87
N PRO A 81 2.91 7.83 3.41
CA PRO A 81 2.80 6.96 4.60
C PRO A 81 3.46 5.60 4.41
N ALA A 82 3.24 4.97 3.25
CA ALA A 82 3.87 3.68 2.98
C ALA A 82 5.40 3.81 2.91
N GLY A 83 5.90 4.90 2.33
CA GLY A 83 7.34 5.16 2.27
C GLY A 83 7.95 5.34 3.65
N VAL A 84 7.29 6.12 4.51
CA VAL A 84 7.75 6.32 5.88
C VAL A 84 7.76 4.99 6.63
N ALA A 85 6.68 4.22 6.52
CA ALA A 85 6.61 2.92 7.21
C ALA A 85 7.69 1.97 6.71
N PHE A 86 7.98 1.97 5.41
CA PHE A 86 8.98 1.09 4.82
C PHE A 86 10.40 1.52 5.18
N TRP A 87 10.72 2.79 4.99
CA TRP A 87 12.09 3.27 5.17
C TRP A 87 12.45 3.62 6.61
N GLU A 88 11.49 4.20 7.34
CA GLU A 88 11.73 4.63 8.72
C GLU A 88 11.21 3.65 9.76
N ARG A 89 10.54 2.60 9.32
CA ARG A 89 10.09 1.50 10.16
C ARG A 89 9.17 1.96 11.30
N ARG A 90 8.31 2.93 11.00
CA ARG A 90 7.34 3.47 11.96
C ARG A 90 6.02 3.78 11.28
N PRO A 91 4.90 3.80 12.03
CA PRO A 91 3.62 4.18 11.45
C PRO A 91 3.63 5.62 10.94
N ALA A 92 2.83 5.88 9.92
CA ALA A 92 2.67 7.22 9.39
C ALA A 92 1.26 7.41 8.86
N HIS A 93 0.79 8.65 8.92
CA HIS A 93 -0.54 9.01 8.48
C HIS A 93 -0.45 10.31 7.69
N ARG A 94 -1.20 10.40 6.60
CA ARG A 94 -1.20 11.62 5.80
C ARG A 94 -2.44 11.69 4.93
N VAL A 95 -2.90 12.92 4.69
CA VAL A 95 -3.88 13.18 3.64
C VAL A 95 -3.10 13.56 2.38
N LEU A 96 -3.48 12.98 1.26
CA LEU A 96 -2.81 13.23 0.00
C LEU A 96 -3.80 13.09 -1.17
N GLN A 97 -3.35 13.39 -2.37
CA GLN A 97 -4.16 13.22 -3.56
C GLN A 97 -3.62 12.02 -4.35
N ALA A 98 -4.52 11.24 -4.91
CA ALA A 98 -4.19 10.11 -5.75
C ALA A 98 -5.13 10.10 -6.95
N THR A 99 -4.61 9.68 -8.10
CA THR A 99 -5.41 9.55 -9.32
C THR A 99 -5.50 8.06 -9.65
N GLY A 100 -6.72 7.53 -9.67
CA GLY A 100 -6.92 6.12 -10.00
C GLY A 100 -6.70 5.86 -11.48
N TYR A 101 -6.72 4.58 -11.84
CA TYR A 101 -6.60 4.18 -13.26
C TYR A 101 -7.79 4.66 -14.09
N ASP A 102 -8.88 5.01 -13.43
CA ASP A 102 -10.05 5.60 -14.08
C ASP A 102 -9.86 7.09 -14.40
N GLY A 103 -8.71 7.65 -14.04
CA GLY A 103 -8.41 9.05 -14.26
C GLY A 103 -9.03 10.00 -13.25
N VAL A 104 -9.72 9.48 -12.25
CA VAL A 104 -10.37 10.30 -11.23
C VAL A 104 -9.40 10.62 -10.12
N ARG A 105 -9.25 11.92 -9.83
CA ARG A 105 -8.41 12.39 -8.75
C ARG A 105 -9.22 12.44 -7.47
N ARG A 106 -8.66 11.86 -6.41
CA ARG A 106 -9.36 11.80 -5.13
C ARG A 106 -8.44 12.25 -4.01
N ARG A 107 -9.04 12.89 -3.03
CA ARG A 107 -8.36 13.22 -1.79
C ARG A 107 -8.54 12.02 -0.87
N VAL A 108 -7.43 11.45 -0.41
CA VAL A 108 -7.47 10.24 0.40
C VAL A 108 -6.66 10.41 1.67
N GLU A 109 -7.14 9.78 2.73
CA GLU A 109 -6.35 9.63 3.96
C GLU A 109 -5.73 8.26 3.93
N VAL A 110 -4.44 8.20 4.27
CA VAL A 110 -3.69 6.94 4.26
C VAL A 110 -2.98 6.79 5.59
N THR A 111 -3.13 5.64 6.20
CA THR A 111 -2.35 5.24 7.36
C THR A 111 -1.58 3.98 6.98
N ALA A 112 -0.27 3.99 7.17
CA ALA A 112 0.55 2.85 6.88
C ALA A 112 1.38 2.50 8.10
N TYR A 113 1.65 1.23 8.27
CA TYR A 113 2.48 0.76 9.39
C TYR A 113 3.26 -0.48 8.98
N PRO A 114 4.45 -0.63 9.56
CA PRO A 114 5.28 -1.79 9.26
C PRO A 114 4.78 -3.02 10.02
N LEU A 115 4.89 -4.18 9.38
CA LEU A 115 4.60 -5.46 10.02
C LEU A 115 5.91 -6.05 10.50
N PHE A 116 6.02 -6.25 11.80
CA PHE A 116 7.20 -6.87 12.40
C PHE A 116 6.89 -8.30 12.84
N GLY A 117 7.87 -9.17 12.68
CA GLY A 117 7.80 -10.51 13.24
C GLY A 117 8.31 -10.51 14.68
N THR A 118 8.49 -11.70 15.24
CA THR A 118 8.92 -11.87 16.61
C THR A 118 10.35 -11.41 16.87
N THR A 119 11.16 -11.28 15.82
CA THR A 119 12.56 -10.88 15.91
C THR A 119 12.79 -9.45 15.45
N GLU A 120 11.76 -8.65 15.41
CA GLU A 120 11.81 -7.27 14.94
C GLU A 120 12.19 -7.11 13.46
N GLU A 121 12.19 -8.22 12.71
CA GLU A 121 12.35 -8.14 11.27
C GLU A 121 11.09 -7.55 10.66
N MET A 122 11.25 -6.63 9.72
CA MET A 122 10.13 -6.10 9.00
C MET A 122 9.71 -7.08 7.89
N HIS A 123 8.47 -7.51 7.91
CA HIS A 123 7.92 -8.44 6.93
C HIS A 123 7.19 -7.73 5.80
N GLY A 124 6.89 -6.48 5.96
CA GLY A 124 6.19 -5.71 4.96
C GLY A 124 5.50 -4.50 5.56
N VAL A 125 4.66 -3.88 4.79
CA VAL A 125 3.89 -2.70 5.18
C VAL A 125 2.42 -2.95 4.87
N VAL A 126 1.56 -2.57 5.81
CA VAL A 126 0.11 -2.55 5.60
C VAL A 126 -0.31 -1.10 5.51
N ALA A 127 -1.11 -0.77 4.51
CA ALA A 127 -1.71 0.55 4.42
C ALA A 127 -3.21 0.42 4.33
N VAL A 128 -3.91 1.23 5.12
CA VAL A 128 -5.36 1.40 5.01
C VAL A 128 -5.60 2.81 4.50
N PHE A 129 -6.59 2.97 3.66
CA PHE A 129 -6.89 4.27 3.11
C PHE A 129 -8.37 4.41 2.82
N TRP A 130 -8.82 5.65 2.71
CA TRP A 130 -10.21 5.92 2.36
C TRP A 130 -10.29 7.30 1.73
N GLU A 131 -11.31 7.47 0.92
CA GLU A 131 -11.56 8.78 0.33
C GLU A 131 -12.09 9.69 1.42
N THR A 132 -11.54 10.91 1.51
CA THR A 132 -11.99 11.87 2.48
C THR A 132 -12.75 12.97 1.77
N GLY A 133 -13.91 13.31 2.29
CA GLY A 133 -14.78 14.29 1.70
C GLY A 133 -14.15 15.66 1.68
N GLY A 134 -14.26 16.31 0.56
CA GLY A 134 -13.77 17.67 0.42
C GLY A 134 -14.88 18.66 0.54
#